data_5fa7eb319e1335b30b20b0fc37cc7258
#
_entry.id   5fa7eb319e1335b30b20b0fc37cc7258
#
_cell.length_a   1.000
_cell.length_b   1.000
_cell.length_c   1.000
_cell.angle_alpha   90.00
_cell.angle_beta   90.00
_cell.angle_gamma   90.00
#
_symmetry.space_group_name_H-M   'P 1'
#
loop_
_entity.id
_entity.type
_entity.pdbx_description
1 polymer ?
#
loop_
_entity_poly.entity_id
_entity_poly.type
_entity_poly.pdbx_seq_one_letter_code
_entity_poly.pdbx_strand_id
1 'polypeptide(L)'
;MFLGILGVLFLVGLVIKYIWWFVGAAVVVGVGVAVWALVREEQKRRQLAEDEAADREFELQRKADRQHRWMLMGDSRAIYGEAGKPLRIPMVDADEAAAESDPTIARMATTPAEVDALVRDKPRGWEQSLFASILVQRRTAVAARLRDSELGFPAVVTAQVFSGREVARCVLAFVNEMLSTMRQIERFMGAPAFMGAFSGADDESEADPEAIRHIANRTMDFHERLLELSERCRGLSVPLQYEDVVADCALLLDGQLQSFREFIDDFVDVVEALPRVLGHATGPVNLGNLGLYLSVDDTVRTRMFKRMDEISGS
;
A
#
# COMPACT_ATOMS: atom_id res chain seq x y z
N MET A 1 -79.62 -17.09 23.06
CA MET A 1 -78.86 -15.85 23.07
C MET A 1 -77.75 -15.80 24.13
N PHE A 2 -77.91 -16.41 25.30
CA PHE A 2 -76.96 -16.44 26.41
C PHE A 2 -75.62 -17.19 26.12
N LEU A 3 -75.67 -18.29 25.36
CA LEU A 3 -74.47 -19.07 25.04
C LEU A 3 -73.49 -18.32 24.17
N GLY A 4 -73.89 -17.44 23.27
CA GLY A 4 -73.02 -16.66 22.41
C GLY A 4 -72.25 -15.58 23.20
N ILE A 5 -72.81 -14.97 24.18
CA ILE A 5 -72.18 -13.95 25.03
C ILE A 5 -71.13 -14.56 25.90
N LEU A 6 -71.35 -15.79 26.45
CA LEU A 6 -70.33 -16.51 27.26
C LEU A 6 -69.13 -16.93 26.41
N GLY A 7 -69.30 -17.34 25.15
CA GLY A 7 -68.24 -17.67 24.21
C GLY A 7 -67.37 -16.48 23.89
N VAL A 8 -67.95 -15.31 23.67
CA VAL A 8 -67.20 -14.06 23.38
C VAL A 8 -66.37 -13.63 24.62
N LEU A 9 -66.97 -13.68 25.83
CA LEU A 9 -66.25 -13.35 27.07
C LEU A 9 -65.07 -14.30 27.33
N PHE A 10 -65.25 -15.59 27.07
CA PHE A 10 -64.18 -16.58 27.19
C PHE A 10 -63.04 -16.32 26.19
N LEU A 11 -63.37 -15.99 24.95
CA LEU A 11 -62.41 -15.64 23.88
C LEU A 11 -61.63 -14.36 24.24
N VAL A 12 -62.31 -13.33 24.73
CA VAL A 12 -61.67 -12.08 25.20
C VAL A 12 -60.76 -12.33 26.40
N GLY A 13 -61.18 -13.16 27.36
CA GLY A 13 -60.35 -13.54 28.50
C GLY A 13 -59.09 -14.32 28.07
N LEU A 14 -59.23 -15.20 27.11
CA LEU A 14 -58.14 -15.96 26.53
C LEU A 14 -57.14 -15.06 25.78
N VAL A 15 -57.62 -14.13 24.99
CA VAL A 15 -56.81 -13.11 24.27
C VAL A 15 -56.05 -12.23 25.26
N ILE A 16 -56.73 -11.72 26.32
CA ILE A 16 -56.07 -10.90 27.34
C ILE A 16 -54.99 -11.70 28.10
N LYS A 17 -55.23 -12.98 28.40
CA LYS A 17 -54.25 -13.84 29.07
C LYS A 17 -53.02 -14.11 28.18
N TYR A 18 -53.20 -14.29 26.87
CA TYR A 18 -52.08 -14.53 25.95
C TYR A 18 -51.37 -13.27 25.51
N ILE A 19 -52.02 -12.09 25.52
CA ILE A 19 -51.39 -10.82 25.13
C ILE A 19 -50.17 -10.51 26.03
N TRP A 20 -50.24 -10.81 27.32
CA TRP A 20 -49.11 -10.64 28.24
C TRP A 20 -47.93 -11.53 27.91
N TRP A 21 -48.18 -12.75 27.39
CA TRP A 21 -47.11 -13.64 26.91
C TRP A 21 -46.46 -13.11 25.66
N PHE A 22 -47.21 -12.57 24.73
CA PHE A 22 -46.67 -11.96 23.51
C PHE A 22 -45.90 -10.66 23.82
N VAL A 23 -46.35 -9.85 24.72
CA VAL A 23 -45.66 -8.64 25.18
C VAL A 23 -44.33 -9.03 25.89
N GLY A 24 -44.38 -10.03 26.78
CA GLY A 24 -43.18 -10.54 27.42
C GLY A 24 -42.15 -11.10 26.43
N ALA A 25 -42.61 -11.91 25.47
CA ALA A 25 -41.74 -12.44 24.42
C ALA A 25 -41.15 -11.33 23.52
N ALA A 26 -41.94 -10.33 23.14
CA ALA A 26 -41.46 -9.19 22.36
C ALA A 26 -40.40 -8.35 23.09
N VAL A 27 -40.57 -8.14 24.39
CA VAL A 27 -39.59 -7.44 25.23
C VAL A 27 -38.27 -8.24 25.32
N VAL A 28 -38.34 -9.54 25.53
CA VAL A 28 -37.13 -10.41 25.58
C VAL A 28 -36.40 -10.41 24.26
N VAL A 29 -37.11 -10.52 23.14
CA VAL A 29 -36.51 -10.45 21.81
C VAL A 29 -35.91 -9.06 21.55
N GLY A 30 -36.62 -7.99 21.91
CA GLY A 30 -36.14 -6.62 21.76
C GLY A 30 -34.86 -6.34 22.56
N VAL A 31 -34.82 -6.80 23.83
CA VAL A 31 -33.61 -6.70 24.67
C VAL A 31 -32.48 -7.56 24.09
N GLY A 32 -32.78 -8.76 23.61
CA GLY A 32 -31.78 -9.65 22.99
C GLY A 32 -31.15 -9.02 21.75
N VAL A 33 -31.95 -8.41 20.87
CA VAL A 33 -31.46 -7.70 19.68
C VAL A 33 -30.66 -6.47 20.07
N ALA A 34 -31.07 -5.68 21.06
CA ALA A 34 -30.33 -4.53 21.54
C ALA A 34 -28.97 -4.91 22.14
N VAL A 35 -28.94 -5.94 22.99
CA VAL A 35 -27.68 -6.46 23.55
C VAL A 35 -26.77 -7.02 22.45
N TRP A 36 -27.33 -7.78 21.51
CA TRP A 36 -26.55 -8.29 20.36
C TRP A 36 -25.95 -7.16 19.50
N ALA A 37 -26.73 -6.10 19.24
CA ALA A 37 -26.25 -4.93 18.49
C ALA A 37 -25.10 -4.21 19.23
N LEU A 38 -25.24 -4.02 20.56
CA LEU A 38 -24.20 -3.40 21.38
C LEU A 38 -22.91 -4.24 21.42
N VAL A 39 -23.05 -5.56 21.61
CA VAL A 39 -21.88 -6.48 21.61
C VAL A 39 -21.19 -6.48 20.25
N ARG A 40 -21.96 -6.47 19.15
CA ARG A 40 -21.42 -6.42 17.80
C ARG A 40 -20.71 -5.10 17.51
N GLU A 41 -21.23 -4.00 18.00
CA GLU A 41 -20.59 -2.68 17.85
C GLU A 41 -19.29 -2.60 18.66
N GLU A 42 -19.28 -3.15 19.87
CA GLU A 42 -18.08 -3.22 20.70
C GLU A 42 -17.01 -4.14 20.11
N GLN A 43 -17.40 -5.27 19.53
CA GLN A 43 -16.48 -6.16 18.82
C GLN A 43 -15.87 -5.46 17.60
N LYS A 44 -16.66 -4.71 16.81
CA LYS A 44 -16.13 -3.90 15.72
C LYS A 44 -15.15 -2.83 16.17
N ARG A 45 -15.44 -2.14 17.29
CA ARG A 45 -14.53 -1.14 17.86
C ARG A 45 -13.23 -1.76 18.35
N ARG A 46 -13.27 -2.96 18.94
CA ARG A 46 -12.07 -3.69 19.34
C ARG A 46 -11.24 -4.14 18.13
N GLN A 47 -11.87 -4.68 17.10
CA GLN A 47 -11.19 -5.06 15.87
C GLN A 47 -10.52 -3.85 15.20
N LEU A 48 -11.23 -2.71 15.09
CA LEU A 48 -10.63 -1.49 14.56
C LEU A 48 -9.44 -0.99 15.39
N ALA A 49 -9.54 -1.07 16.71
CA ALA A 49 -8.43 -0.67 17.60
C ALA A 49 -7.24 -1.63 17.53
N GLU A 50 -7.49 -2.92 17.34
CA GLU A 50 -6.45 -3.95 17.12
C GLU A 50 -5.78 -3.76 15.76
N ASP A 51 -6.55 -3.51 14.70
CA ASP A 51 -6.05 -3.22 13.35
C ASP A 51 -5.20 -1.93 13.35
N GLU A 52 -5.68 -0.83 13.99
CA GLU A 52 -4.90 0.40 14.15
C GLU A 52 -3.62 0.22 14.98
N ALA A 53 -3.64 -0.68 15.97
CA ALA A 53 -2.46 -0.99 16.76
C ALA A 53 -1.45 -1.79 15.93
N ALA A 54 -1.92 -2.75 15.15
CA ALA A 54 -1.09 -3.54 14.24
C ALA A 54 -0.45 -2.66 13.15
N ASP A 55 -1.21 -1.74 12.54
CA ASP A 55 -0.70 -0.81 11.54
C ASP A 55 0.38 0.13 12.12
N ARG A 56 0.18 0.65 13.36
CA ARG A 56 1.18 1.47 14.03
C ARG A 56 2.45 0.68 14.37
N GLU A 57 2.30 -0.55 14.83
CA GLU A 57 3.43 -1.44 15.15
C GLU A 57 4.22 -1.77 13.87
N PHE A 58 3.52 -2.03 12.78
CA PHE A 58 4.11 -2.26 11.47
C PHE A 58 4.86 -1.03 10.92
N GLU A 59 4.30 0.19 11.05
CA GLU A 59 5.00 1.42 10.67
C GLU A 59 6.26 1.65 11.52
N LEU A 60 6.20 1.34 12.82
CA LEU A 60 7.35 1.45 13.71
C LEU A 60 8.45 0.46 13.32
N GLN A 61 8.10 -0.79 13.01
CA GLN A 61 9.04 -1.80 12.53
C GLN A 61 9.69 -1.34 11.21
N ARG A 62 8.91 -0.86 10.26
CA ARG A 62 9.41 -0.33 8.98
C ARG A 62 10.38 0.84 9.18
N LYS A 63 10.07 1.78 10.08
CA LYS A 63 10.99 2.88 10.42
C LYS A 63 12.27 2.36 11.07
N ALA A 64 12.15 1.39 11.97
CA ALA A 64 13.31 0.77 12.62
C ALA A 64 14.20 0.01 11.62
N ASP A 65 13.61 -0.74 10.69
CA ASP A 65 14.35 -1.46 9.65
C ASP A 65 15.07 -0.48 8.71
N ARG A 66 14.42 0.63 8.35
CA ARG A 66 15.03 1.70 7.56
C ARG A 66 16.20 2.36 8.30
N GLN A 67 16.02 2.73 9.55
CA GLN A 67 17.09 3.28 10.38
C GLN A 67 18.26 2.29 10.55
N HIS A 68 17.94 1.02 10.74
CA HIS A 68 18.96 -0.03 10.86
C HIS A 68 19.77 -0.18 9.55
N ARG A 69 19.11 -0.15 8.39
CA ARG A 69 19.82 -0.13 7.09
C ARG A 69 20.73 1.08 6.97
N TRP A 70 20.25 2.29 7.27
CA TRP A 70 21.08 3.49 7.25
C TRP A 70 22.28 3.39 8.20
N MET A 71 22.10 2.77 9.37
CA MET A 71 23.21 2.53 10.30
C MET A 71 24.23 1.56 9.71
N LEU A 72 23.79 0.45 9.10
CA LEU A 72 24.68 -0.51 8.44
C LEU A 72 25.44 0.12 7.27
N MET A 73 24.82 1.06 6.58
CA MET A 73 25.40 1.81 5.47
C MET A 73 26.27 2.99 5.92
N GLY A 74 26.39 3.26 7.23
CA GLY A 74 27.10 4.43 7.76
C GLY A 74 26.48 5.77 7.34
N ASP A 75 25.18 5.80 7.02
CA ASP A 75 24.48 6.99 6.56
C ASP A 75 24.07 7.87 7.75
N SER A 76 24.29 9.18 7.64
CA SER A 76 23.91 10.17 8.66
C SER A 76 22.41 10.19 8.94
N ARG A 77 21.58 9.72 8.01
CA ARG A 77 20.14 9.54 8.22
C ARG A 77 19.80 8.56 9.34
N ALA A 78 20.70 7.64 9.68
CA ALA A 78 20.54 6.75 10.83
C ALA A 78 20.37 7.51 12.15
N ILE A 79 21.02 8.68 12.27
CA ILE A 79 21.01 9.50 13.48
C ILE A 79 20.01 10.66 13.36
N TYR A 80 19.98 11.32 12.21
CA TYR A 80 19.24 12.57 12.00
C TYR A 80 17.95 12.40 11.20
N GLY A 81 17.57 11.15 10.79
CA GLY A 81 16.44 10.89 9.92
C GLY A 81 16.64 11.47 8.52
N GLU A 82 15.55 11.69 7.79
CA GLU A 82 15.59 12.28 6.44
C GLU A 82 16.27 13.66 6.39
N ALA A 83 16.22 14.41 7.48
CA ALA A 83 16.91 15.71 7.60
C ALA A 83 18.44 15.58 7.57
N GLY A 84 18.99 14.39 7.81
CA GLY A 84 20.42 14.12 7.73
C GLY A 84 20.97 14.07 6.30
N LYS A 85 20.12 13.94 5.30
CA LYS A 85 20.51 13.84 3.89
C LYS A 85 21.42 14.99 3.39
N PRO A 86 21.20 16.28 3.76
CA PRO A 86 22.09 17.37 3.40
C PRO A 86 23.35 17.49 4.28
N LEU A 87 23.39 16.80 5.43
CA LEU A 87 24.50 16.83 6.37
C LEU A 87 25.61 15.82 6.03
N ARG A 88 25.56 15.21 4.85
CA ARG A 88 26.65 14.38 4.32
C ARG A 88 27.89 15.28 4.16
N ILE A 89 28.58 15.52 5.28
CA ILE A 89 29.92 16.10 5.26
C ILE A 89 30.76 15.06 4.52
N PRO A 90 31.41 15.39 3.40
CA PRO A 90 32.33 14.48 2.76
C PRO A 90 33.58 14.40 3.67
N MET A 91 33.49 13.62 4.74
CA MET A 91 34.67 12.95 5.26
C MET A 91 34.96 11.84 4.25
N VAL A 92 35.50 12.23 3.10
CA VAL A 92 36.03 11.30 2.13
C VAL A 92 37.31 10.74 2.75
N ASP A 93 37.17 9.67 3.51
CA ASP A 93 38.33 8.84 3.82
C ASP A 93 38.87 8.31 2.48
N ALA A 94 40.18 8.32 2.28
CA ALA A 94 40.81 7.88 1.03
C ALA A 94 40.38 6.44 0.66
N ASP A 95 40.03 5.62 1.64
CA ASP A 95 39.48 4.27 1.49
C ASP A 95 38.05 4.26 0.90
N GLU A 96 37.23 5.25 1.21
CA GLU A 96 35.87 5.39 0.65
C GLU A 96 35.93 5.78 -0.84
N ALA A 97 36.82 6.70 -1.20
CA ALA A 97 37.04 7.08 -2.60
C ALA A 97 37.64 5.92 -3.43
N ALA A 98 38.48 5.07 -2.83
CA ALA A 98 39.01 3.87 -3.49
C ALA A 98 37.91 2.81 -3.68
N ALA A 99 37.06 2.55 -2.70
CA ALA A 99 35.92 1.65 -2.82
C ALA A 99 34.87 2.17 -3.84
N GLU A 100 34.68 3.47 -3.91
CA GLU A 100 33.82 4.12 -4.89
C GLU A 100 34.33 4.01 -6.33
N SER A 101 35.63 3.67 -6.52
CA SER A 101 36.26 3.53 -7.83
C SER A 101 36.47 2.07 -8.27
N ASP A 102 36.10 1.09 -7.46
CA ASP A 102 36.30 -0.33 -7.76
C ASP A 102 35.35 -0.79 -8.91
N PRO A 103 35.89 -1.14 -10.09
CA PRO A 103 35.11 -1.59 -11.23
C PRO A 103 34.53 -3.00 -11.05
N THR A 104 34.94 -3.74 -10.03
CA THR A 104 34.45 -5.09 -9.74
C THR A 104 33.10 -5.06 -8.98
N ILE A 105 32.66 -3.87 -8.53
CA ILE A 105 31.42 -3.69 -7.81
C ILE A 105 30.41 -2.96 -8.70
N ALA A 106 29.21 -3.50 -8.74
CA ALA A 106 28.12 -2.98 -9.56
C ALA A 106 27.66 -1.59 -9.10
N ARG A 107 27.24 -0.79 -10.05
CA ARG A 107 26.59 0.52 -9.85
C ARG A 107 25.30 0.59 -10.61
N MET A 108 24.46 1.56 -10.24
CA MET A 108 23.24 1.82 -10.96
C MET A 108 23.54 2.29 -12.38
N ALA A 109 22.95 1.63 -13.36
CA ALA A 109 23.04 1.98 -14.77
C ALA A 109 21.98 3.03 -15.14
N THR A 110 22.40 4.10 -15.77
CA THR A 110 21.54 5.23 -16.18
C THR A 110 21.15 5.15 -17.66
N THR A 111 21.96 4.46 -18.46
CA THR A 111 21.76 4.32 -19.91
C THR A 111 21.56 2.85 -20.30
N PRO A 112 20.90 2.56 -21.43
CA PRO A 112 20.78 1.20 -21.95
C PRO A 112 22.12 0.50 -22.16
N ALA A 113 23.14 1.22 -22.62
CA ALA A 113 24.48 0.68 -22.84
C ALA A 113 25.14 0.25 -21.52
N GLU A 114 24.93 1.01 -20.44
CA GLU A 114 25.40 0.63 -19.09
C GLU A 114 24.64 -0.59 -18.55
N VAL A 115 23.35 -0.71 -18.81
CA VAL A 115 22.56 -1.90 -18.47
C VAL A 115 23.10 -3.14 -19.19
N ASP A 116 23.43 -3.03 -20.47
CA ASP A 116 24.00 -4.13 -21.22
C ASP A 116 25.42 -4.51 -20.75
N ALA A 117 26.21 -3.50 -20.36
CA ALA A 117 27.51 -3.73 -19.74
C ALA A 117 27.37 -4.44 -18.38
N LEU A 118 26.43 -4.00 -17.54
CA LEU A 118 26.15 -4.60 -16.23
C LEU A 118 25.79 -6.10 -16.35
N VAL A 119 24.96 -6.44 -17.33
CA VAL A 119 24.53 -7.83 -17.59
C VAL A 119 25.68 -8.68 -18.17
N ARG A 120 26.52 -8.08 -19.03
CA ARG A 120 27.65 -8.78 -19.66
C ARG A 120 28.78 -9.05 -18.68
N ASP A 121 29.14 -8.03 -17.87
CA ASP A 121 30.34 -8.03 -17.05
C ASP A 121 30.09 -8.59 -15.64
N LYS A 122 28.82 -8.62 -15.21
CA LYS A 122 28.33 -9.17 -13.93
C LYS A 122 29.21 -8.84 -12.73
N PRO A 123 29.50 -7.55 -12.44
CA PRO A 123 30.24 -7.17 -11.24
C PRO A 123 29.45 -7.55 -9.98
N ARG A 124 30.11 -7.65 -8.81
CA ARG A 124 29.46 -8.02 -7.55
C ARG A 124 28.27 -7.10 -7.25
N GLY A 125 27.08 -7.66 -6.98
CA GLY A 125 25.83 -6.92 -6.74
C GLY A 125 25.14 -6.44 -8.02
N TRP A 126 25.48 -7.03 -9.17
CA TRP A 126 24.88 -6.67 -10.46
C TRP A 126 23.37 -6.90 -10.50
N GLU A 127 22.87 -7.90 -9.79
CA GLU A 127 21.44 -8.26 -9.73
C GLU A 127 20.63 -7.11 -9.16
N GLN A 128 21.04 -6.60 -8.01
CA GLN A 128 20.38 -5.49 -7.31
C GLN A 128 20.51 -4.20 -8.12
N SER A 129 21.68 -3.98 -8.71
CA SER A 129 21.94 -2.80 -9.55
C SER A 129 21.11 -2.82 -10.82
N LEU A 130 20.95 -3.98 -11.47
CA LEU A 130 20.09 -4.15 -12.64
C LEU A 130 18.61 -3.85 -12.31
N PHE A 131 18.11 -4.43 -11.23
CA PHE A 131 16.73 -4.23 -10.77
C PHE A 131 16.47 -2.74 -10.46
N ALA A 132 17.31 -2.11 -9.64
CA ALA A 132 17.20 -0.68 -9.31
C ALA A 132 17.27 0.22 -10.55
N SER A 133 18.19 -0.08 -11.48
CA SER A 133 18.34 0.69 -12.72
C SER A 133 17.05 0.72 -13.53
N ILE A 134 16.38 -0.42 -13.67
CA ILE A 134 15.12 -0.52 -14.42
C ILE A 134 14.00 0.23 -13.68
N LEU A 135 13.89 0.08 -12.36
CA LEU A 135 12.89 0.81 -11.57
C LEU A 135 13.04 2.33 -11.74
N VAL A 136 14.27 2.84 -11.63
CA VAL A 136 14.54 4.28 -11.76
C VAL A 136 14.29 4.79 -13.18
N GLN A 137 14.72 4.05 -14.20
CA GLN A 137 14.46 4.43 -15.60
C GLN A 137 12.96 4.49 -15.91
N ARG A 138 12.20 3.48 -15.49
CA ARG A 138 10.74 3.44 -15.65
C ARG A 138 10.06 4.56 -14.87
N ARG A 139 10.46 4.81 -13.62
CA ARG A 139 9.94 5.93 -12.81
C ARG A 139 10.23 7.28 -13.46
N THR A 140 11.43 7.46 -14.02
CA THR A 140 11.81 8.70 -14.73
C THR A 140 10.94 8.93 -15.95
N ALA A 141 10.56 7.88 -16.68
CA ALA A 141 9.68 7.98 -17.83
C ALA A 141 8.28 8.54 -17.50
N VAL A 142 7.80 8.35 -16.27
CA VAL A 142 6.49 8.86 -15.78
C VAL A 142 6.63 10.03 -14.81
N ALA A 143 7.83 10.59 -14.63
CA ALA A 143 8.12 11.60 -13.62
C ALA A 143 7.25 12.87 -13.74
N ALA A 144 6.95 13.32 -14.95
CA ALA A 144 6.09 14.48 -15.17
C ALA A 144 4.67 14.22 -14.65
N ARG A 145 4.08 13.07 -14.97
CA ARG A 145 2.75 12.66 -14.50
C ARG A 145 2.70 12.54 -12.97
N LEU A 146 3.74 11.95 -12.35
CA LEU A 146 3.86 11.87 -10.90
C LEU A 146 3.95 13.27 -10.28
N ARG A 147 4.71 14.17 -10.89
CA ARG A 147 4.86 15.55 -10.39
C ARG A 147 3.57 16.34 -10.50
N ASP A 148 2.81 16.18 -11.59
CA ASP A 148 1.49 16.78 -11.72
C ASP A 148 0.54 16.30 -10.62
N SER A 149 0.54 15.00 -10.34
CA SER A 149 -0.23 14.40 -9.24
C SER A 149 0.15 14.98 -7.87
N GLU A 150 1.45 15.10 -7.57
CA GLU A 150 1.97 15.65 -6.31
C GLU A 150 1.61 17.12 -6.10
N LEU A 151 1.65 17.90 -7.17
CA LEU A 151 1.33 19.33 -7.14
C LEU A 151 -0.18 19.60 -7.15
N GLY A 152 -1.00 18.55 -7.31
CA GLY A 152 -2.45 18.69 -7.34
C GLY A 152 -2.97 19.30 -8.65
N PHE A 153 -2.22 19.22 -9.74
CA PHE A 153 -2.73 19.62 -11.05
C PHE A 153 -3.91 18.74 -11.44
N PRO A 154 -4.99 19.33 -12.00
CA PRO A 154 -6.15 18.56 -12.41
C PRO A 154 -5.77 17.62 -13.57
N ALA A 155 -6.16 16.37 -13.41
CA ALA A 155 -6.09 15.42 -14.51
C ALA A 155 -7.09 15.82 -15.62
N VAL A 156 -6.86 15.29 -16.82
CA VAL A 156 -7.83 15.45 -17.91
C VAL A 156 -9.18 14.84 -17.47
N VAL A 157 -10.28 15.59 -17.64
CA VAL A 157 -11.61 15.11 -17.30
C VAL A 157 -11.91 13.83 -18.07
N THR A 158 -12.06 12.72 -17.36
CA THR A 158 -12.28 11.39 -17.94
C THR A 158 -13.74 11.01 -17.97
N ALA A 159 -14.55 11.50 -17.03
CA ALA A 159 -15.98 11.27 -16.96
C ALA A 159 -16.66 12.39 -16.17
N GLN A 160 -17.95 12.64 -16.49
CA GLN A 160 -18.81 13.53 -15.73
C GLN A 160 -19.91 12.71 -15.05
N VAL A 161 -20.14 12.96 -13.79
CA VAL A 161 -21.11 12.24 -12.96
C VAL A 161 -21.92 13.26 -12.16
N PHE A 162 -23.23 13.13 -12.15
CA PHE A 162 -24.14 14.15 -11.60
C PHE A 162 -24.87 13.71 -10.33
N SER A 163 -25.02 12.40 -10.09
CA SER A 163 -25.76 11.88 -8.93
C SER A 163 -24.84 11.25 -7.89
N GLY A 164 -25.19 11.38 -6.60
CA GLY A 164 -24.44 10.79 -5.49
C GLY A 164 -24.27 9.27 -5.63
N ARG A 165 -25.32 8.57 -6.10
CA ARG A 165 -25.27 7.12 -6.35
C ARG A 165 -24.27 6.73 -7.42
N GLU A 166 -24.12 7.52 -8.47
CA GLU A 166 -23.15 7.27 -9.53
C GLU A 166 -21.72 7.56 -9.04
N VAL A 167 -21.53 8.65 -8.28
CA VAL A 167 -20.24 8.97 -7.64
C VAL A 167 -19.81 7.83 -6.74
N ALA A 168 -20.69 7.38 -5.82
CA ALA A 168 -20.39 6.26 -4.94
C ALA A 168 -20.02 4.99 -5.70
N ARG A 169 -20.71 4.69 -6.81
CA ARG A 169 -20.40 3.53 -7.66
C ARG A 169 -19.03 3.65 -8.34
N CYS A 170 -18.67 4.84 -8.86
CA CYS A 170 -17.37 5.08 -9.48
C CYS A 170 -16.25 4.96 -8.46
N VAL A 171 -16.40 5.60 -7.30
CA VAL A 171 -15.39 5.52 -6.21
C VAL A 171 -15.22 4.09 -5.72
N LEU A 172 -16.31 3.34 -5.53
CA LEU A 172 -16.25 1.94 -5.15
C LEU A 172 -15.50 1.09 -6.20
N ALA A 173 -15.68 1.39 -7.49
CA ALA A 173 -14.97 0.71 -8.56
C ALA A 173 -13.44 0.99 -8.48
N PHE A 174 -13.03 2.24 -8.24
CA PHE A 174 -11.63 2.62 -8.05
C PHE A 174 -11.00 1.92 -6.84
N VAL A 175 -11.68 1.93 -5.69
CA VAL A 175 -11.19 1.24 -4.48
C VAL A 175 -11.06 -0.27 -4.71
N ASN A 176 -12.02 -0.90 -5.35
CA ASN A 176 -11.98 -2.34 -5.65
C ASN A 176 -10.82 -2.68 -6.62
N GLU A 177 -10.58 -1.83 -7.63
CA GLU A 177 -9.45 -2.00 -8.54
C GLU A 177 -8.11 -1.81 -7.82
N MET A 178 -7.99 -0.80 -6.94
CA MET A 178 -6.82 -0.59 -6.07
C MET A 178 -6.54 -1.83 -5.21
N LEU A 179 -7.53 -2.29 -4.43
CA LEU A 179 -7.39 -3.46 -3.56
C LEU A 179 -7.08 -4.75 -4.34
N SER A 180 -7.64 -4.90 -5.55
CA SER A 180 -7.30 -6.02 -6.43
C SER A 180 -5.84 -5.95 -6.89
N THR A 181 -5.36 -4.75 -7.23
CA THR A 181 -3.98 -4.51 -7.66
C THR A 181 -3.01 -4.76 -6.51
N MET A 182 -3.30 -4.27 -5.30
CA MET A 182 -2.49 -4.54 -4.10
C MET A 182 -2.33 -6.05 -3.85
N ARG A 183 -3.42 -6.82 -3.89
CA ARG A 183 -3.37 -8.28 -3.74
C ARG A 183 -2.57 -8.98 -4.85
N GLN A 184 -2.57 -8.44 -6.07
CA GLN A 184 -1.74 -8.96 -7.16
C GLN A 184 -0.25 -8.70 -6.88
N ILE A 185 0.10 -7.50 -6.38
CA ILE A 185 1.46 -7.13 -5.99
C ILE A 185 1.96 -8.05 -4.88
N GLU A 186 1.19 -8.22 -3.80
CA GLU A 186 1.55 -9.10 -2.69
C GLU A 186 1.84 -10.53 -3.15
N ARG A 187 0.96 -11.09 -3.99
CA ARG A 187 1.16 -12.44 -4.55
C ARG A 187 2.37 -12.52 -5.46
N PHE A 188 2.62 -11.49 -6.24
CA PHE A 188 3.75 -11.43 -7.15
C PHE A 188 5.07 -11.34 -6.39
N MET A 189 5.19 -10.43 -5.43
CA MET A 189 6.41 -10.26 -4.64
C MET A 189 6.64 -11.41 -3.64
N GLY A 190 5.58 -12.03 -3.14
CA GLY A 190 5.65 -13.20 -2.28
C GLY A 190 5.87 -14.52 -3.02
N ALA A 191 5.91 -14.51 -4.36
CA ALA A 191 6.17 -15.72 -5.13
C ALA A 191 7.64 -16.15 -5.01
N PRO A 192 7.94 -17.46 -4.82
CA PRO A 192 9.33 -17.94 -4.76
C PRO A 192 10.17 -17.52 -5.97
N ALA A 193 9.56 -17.42 -7.15
CA ALA A 193 10.22 -16.96 -8.37
C ALA A 193 10.73 -15.52 -8.31
N PHE A 194 10.12 -14.66 -7.46
CA PHE A 194 10.59 -13.29 -7.28
C PHE A 194 11.97 -13.27 -6.62
N MET A 195 12.13 -13.96 -5.51
CA MET A 195 13.42 -14.06 -4.82
C MET A 195 14.42 -14.91 -5.60
N GLY A 196 13.93 -15.99 -6.24
CA GLY A 196 14.76 -16.87 -7.08
C GLY A 196 15.41 -16.17 -8.27
N ALA A 197 14.85 -15.05 -8.75
CA ALA A 197 15.48 -14.26 -9.80
C ALA A 197 16.81 -13.62 -9.37
N PHE A 198 16.97 -13.33 -8.07
CA PHE A 198 18.19 -12.71 -7.52
C PHE A 198 19.24 -13.73 -7.05
N SER A 199 18.83 -14.94 -6.68
CA SER A 199 19.72 -15.95 -6.09
C SER A 199 20.01 -17.15 -6.99
N GLY A 200 19.37 -17.20 -8.18
CA GLY A 200 19.37 -18.40 -9.01
C GLY A 200 18.45 -19.50 -8.45
N ALA A 201 18.35 -20.62 -9.18
CA ALA A 201 17.48 -21.74 -8.80
C ALA A 201 18.08 -22.57 -7.66
N ASP A 202 19.40 -22.61 -7.57
CA ASP A 202 20.20 -23.32 -6.56
C ASP A 202 21.40 -22.44 -6.16
N ASP A 203 22.03 -22.72 -5.02
CA ASP A 203 23.23 -21.98 -4.52
C ASP A 203 24.41 -21.95 -5.50
N GLU A 204 24.42 -22.82 -6.51
CA GLU A 204 25.44 -22.89 -7.55
C GLU A 204 25.00 -22.26 -8.88
N SER A 205 23.73 -21.89 -9.04
CA SER A 205 23.23 -21.29 -10.28
C SER A 205 23.34 -19.76 -10.25
N GLU A 206 23.80 -19.19 -11.34
CA GLU A 206 23.82 -17.74 -11.52
C GLU A 206 22.38 -17.19 -11.65
N ALA A 207 22.17 -16.00 -11.11
CA ALA A 207 20.92 -15.25 -11.31
C ALA A 207 20.67 -14.98 -12.80
N ASP A 208 19.40 -15.05 -13.21
CA ASP A 208 19.01 -14.83 -14.60
C ASP A 208 18.69 -13.33 -14.84
N PRO A 209 19.47 -12.62 -15.68
CA PRO A 209 19.23 -11.21 -15.98
C PRO A 209 17.86 -10.97 -16.64
N GLU A 210 17.35 -11.91 -17.42
CA GLU A 210 16.02 -11.77 -18.04
C GLU A 210 14.91 -11.94 -17.01
N ALA A 211 15.08 -12.82 -16.04
CA ALA A 211 14.14 -12.93 -14.91
C ALA A 211 14.12 -11.64 -14.08
N ILE A 212 15.31 -11.05 -13.78
CA ILE A 212 15.42 -9.77 -13.06
C ILE A 212 14.75 -8.64 -13.86
N ARG A 213 15.03 -8.55 -15.17
CA ARG A 213 14.36 -7.56 -16.04
C ARG A 213 12.84 -7.74 -16.02
N HIS A 214 12.37 -8.98 -16.08
CA HIS A 214 10.94 -9.29 -16.06
C HIS A 214 10.28 -8.83 -14.75
N ILE A 215 10.85 -9.19 -13.59
CA ILE A 215 10.29 -8.80 -12.30
C ILE A 215 10.34 -7.29 -12.07
N ALA A 216 11.41 -6.60 -12.49
CA ALA A 216 11.52 -5.15 -12.40
C ALA A 216 10.45 -4.44 -13.24
N ASN A 217 10.32 -4.84 -14.52
CA ASN A 217 9.29 -4.29 -15.40
C ASN A 217 7.88 -4.57 -14.85
N ARG A 218 7.61 -5.79 -14.38
CA ARG A 218 6.32 -6.14 -13.82
C ARG A 218 5.97 -5.35 -12.56
N THR A 219 6.96 -5.10 -11.71
CA THR A 219 6.81 -4.21 -10.54
C THR A 219 6.40 -2.80 -10.97
N MET A 220 7.04 -2.26 -12.00
CA MET A 220 6.71 -0.94 -12.53
C MET A 220 5.39 -0.89 -13.30
N ASP A 221 4.94 -1.98 -13.93
CA ASP A 221 3.60 -2.07 -14.51
C ASP A 221 2.50 -1.89 -13.44
N PHE A 222 2.71 -2.45 -12.24
CA PHE A 222 1.78 -2.22 -11.13
C PHE A 222 1.79 -0.76 -10.66
N HIS A 223 2.98 -0.14 -10.57
CA HIS A 223 3.10 1.27 -10.24
C HIS A 223 2.35 2.15 -11.26
N GLU A 224 2.58 1.94 -12.55
CA GLU A 224 1.93 2.69 -13.63
C GLU A 224 0.41 2.49 -13.62
N ARG A 225 -0.05 1.27 -13.32
CA ARG A 225 -1.48 0.99 -13.17
C ARG A 225 -2.12 1.75 -12.01
N LEU A 226 -1.44 1.86 -10.86
CA LEU A 226 -1.93 2.67 -9.74
C LEU A 226 -1.91 4.16 -10.06
N LEU A 227 -0.90 4.64 -10.80
CA LEU A 227 -0.85 6.02 -11.28
C LEU A 227 -2.02 6.33 -12.23
N GLU A 228 -2.27 5.47 -13.21
CA GLU A 228 -3.41 5.61 -14.12
C GLU A 228 -4.75 5.62 -13.37
N LEU A 229 -4.88 4.78 -12.35
CA LEU A 229 -6.06 4.73 -11.51
C LEU A 229 -6.25 6.04 -10.72
N SER A 230 -5.18 6.60 -10.16
CA SER A 230 -5.19 7.91 -9.49
C SER A 230 -5.58 9.03 -10.45
N GLU A 231 -5.01 9.06 -11.65
CA GLU A 231 -5.36 10.04 -12.68
C GLU A 231 -6.82 9.93 -13.11
N ARG A 232 -7.35 8.72 -13.29
CA ARG A 232 -8.76 8.48 -13.62
C ARG A 232 -9.68 8.94 -12.49
N CYS A 233 -9.32 8.69 -11.24
CA CYS A 233 -10.07 9.16 -10.07
C CYS A 233 -10.10 10.69 -10.03
N ARG A 234 -8.98 11.36 -10.18
CA ARG A 234 -8.87 12.83 -10.20
C ARG A 234 -9.51 13.48 -11.42
N GLY A 235 -9.60 12.74 -12.54
CA GLY A 235 -10.29 13.17 -13.74
C GLY A 235 -11.81 13.02 -13.69
N LEU A 236 -12.38 12.55 -12.57
CA LEU A 236 -13.81 12.43 -12.38
C LEU A 236 -14.40 13.80 -12.04
N SER A 237 -15.17 14.36 -12.98
CA SER A 237 -15.89 15.63 -12.74
C SER A 237 -17.21 15.35 -12.02
N VAL A 238 -17.34 15.88 -10.82
CA VAL A 238 -18.52 15.69 -9.95
C VAL A 238 -19.05 17.05 -9.46
N PRO A 239 -20.33 17.15 -9.05
CA PRO A 239 -20.83 18.31 -8.33
C PRO A 239 -20.03 18.56 -7.05
N LEU A 240 -19.84 19.85 -6.70
CA LEU A 240 -19.05 20.33 -5.56
C LEU A 240 -19.38 19.60 -4.24
N GLN A 241 -20.63 19.24 -4.03
CA GLN A 241 -21.12 18.54 -2.84
C GLN A 241 -20.60 17.08 -2.70
N TYR A 242 -19.92 16.54 -3.72
CA TYR A 242 -19.39 15.17 -3.75
C TYR A 242 -17.86 15.14 -3.95
N GLU A 243 -17.20 16.30 -4.05
CA GLU A 243 -15.75 16.39 -4.26
C GLU A 243 -14.95 15.79 -3.09
N ASP A 244 -15.50 15.86 -1.89
CA ASP A 244 -14.92 15.28 -0.67
C ASP A 244 -14.69 13.77 -0.80
N VAL A 245 -15.63 13.04 -1.36
CA VAL A 245 -15.55 11.58 -1.55
C VAL A 245 -14.49 11.21 -2.59
N VAL A 246 -14.42 11.99 -3.69
CA VAL A 246 -13.41 11.78 -4.72
C VAL A 246 -12.01 12.12 -4.21
N ALA A 247 -11.89 13.20 -3.42
CA ALA A 247 -10.63 13.57 -2.79
C ALA A 247 -10.12 12.50 -1.81
N ASP A 248 -11.00 11.92 -0.99
CA ASP A 248 -10.63 10.82 -0.10
C ASP A 248 -10.18 9.58 -0.88
N CYS A 249 -10.84 9.25 -1.98
CA CYS A 249 -10.40 8.15 -2.86
C CYS A 249 -9.01 8.43 -3.46
N ALA A 250 -8.77 9.66 -3.93
CA ALA A 250 -7.48 10.06 -4.46
C ALA A 250 -6.37 9.95 -3.40
N LEU A 251 -6.64 10.36 -2.15
CA LEU A 251 -5.70 10.22 -1.04
C LEU A 251 -5.30 8.75 -0.78
N LEU A 252 -6.26 7.81 -0.84
CA LEU A 252 -5.96 6.37 -0.69
C LEU A 252 -5.05 5.86 -1.81
N LEU A 253 -5.27 6.30 -3.05
CA LEU A 253 -4.45 5.93 -4.21
C LEU A 253 -3.05 6.55 -4.12
N ASP A 254 -2.94 7.80 -3.69
CA ASP A 254 -1.67 8.50 -3.51
C ASP A 254 -0.81 7.84 -2.44
N GLY A 255 -1.42 7.30 -1.38
CA GLY A 255 -0.72 6.51 -0.37
C GLY A 255 -0.02 5.29 -0.97
N GLN A 256 -0.64 4.60 -1.92
CA GLN A 256 -0.02 3.47 -2.62
C GLN A 256 1.16 3.92 -3.50
N LEU A 257 1.01 5.04 -4.22
CA LEU A 257 2.09 5.61 -5.04
C LEU A 257 3.27 6.06 -4.17
N GLN A 258 2.99 6.63 -2.99
CA GLN A 258 4.02 6.99 -2.03
C GLN A 258 4.78 5.76 -1.50
N SER A 259 4.08 4.64 -1.23
CA SER A 259 4.72 3.38 -0.84
C SER A 259 5.66 2.84 -1.93
N PHE A 260 5.29 2.96 -3.20
CA PHE A 260 6.19 2.62 -4.31
C PHE A 260 7.41 3.53 -4.38
N ARG A 261 7.22 4.84 -4.18
CA ARG A 261 8.34 5.80 -4.14
C ARG A 261 9.36 5.40 -3.09
N GLU A 262 8.89 5.17 -1.86
CA GLU A 262 9.74 4.79 -0.74
C GLU A 262 10.46 3.46 -0.99
N PHE A 263 9.78 2.48 -1.59
CA PHE A 263 10.41 1.21 -1.99
C PHE A 263 11.53 1.40 -3.00
N ILE A 264 11.31 2.22 -4.04
CA ILE A 264 12.33 2.50 -5.06
C ILE A 264 13.51 3.25 -4.44
N ASP A 265 13.24 4.27 -3.61
CA ASP A 265 14.28 5.06 -2.96
C ASP A 265 15.11 4.19 -1.99
N ASP A 266 14.47 3.32 -1.20
CA ASP A 266 15.14 2.35 -0.34
C ASP A 266 16.05 1.39 -1.16
N PHE A 267 15.61 0.98 -2.34
CA PHE A 267 16.41 0.12 -3.22
C PHE A 267 17.61 0.85 -3.83
N VAL A 268 17.40 2.10 -4.25
CA VAL A 268 18.48 2.98 -4.75
C VAL A 268 19.52 3.20 -3.67
N ASP A 269 19.12 3.52 -2.44
CA ASP A 269 20.03 3.70 -1.31
C ASP A 269 20.91 2.47 -1.06
N VAL A 270 20.31 1.26 -1.18
CA VAL A 270 21.08 0.01 -1.05
C VAL A 270 22.11 -0.13 -2.16
N VAL A 271 21.72 0.13 -3.41
CA VAL A 271 22.65 0.01 -4.55
C VAL A 271 23.77 1.06 -4.49
N GLU A 272 23.48 2.28 -4.07
CA GLU A 272 24.48 3.32 -3.85
C GLU A 272 25.48 2.96 -2.73
N ALA A 273 25.02 2.17 -1.75
CA ALA A 273 25.88 1.70 -0.67
C ALA A 273 26.72 0.45 -1.01
N LEU A 274 26.40 -0.28 -2.09
CA LEU A 274 27.10 -1.52 -2.47
C LEU A 274 28.63 -1.37 -2.52
N PRO A 275 29.21 -0.32 -3.13
CA PRO A 275 30.68 -0.18 -3.17
C PRO A 275 31.31 -0.16 -1.78
N ARG A 276 30.71 0.56 -0.84
CA ARG A 276 31.18 0.65 0.54
C ARG A 276 31.02 -0.66 1.30
N VAL A 277 29.85 -1.29 1.18
CA VAL A 277 29.53 -2.51 1.92
C VAL A 277 30.30 -3.71 1.38
N LEU A 278 30.34 -3.88 0.06
CA LEU A 278 31.02 -5.01 -0.58
C LEU A 278 32.55 -4.85 -0.63
N GLY A 279 33.06 -3.61 -0.68
CA GLY A 279 34.52 -3.35 -0.66
C GLY A 279 35.18 -3.80 0.64
N HIS A 280 34.46 -3.83 1.76
CA HIS A 280 35.00 -4.25 3.07
C HIS A 280 34.56 -5.68 3.47
N ALA A 281 33.62 -6.28 2.75
CA ALA A 281 33.05 -7.57 3.11
C ALA A 281 33.85 -8.74 2.54
N THR A 282 34.28 -9.65 3.41
CA THR A 282 34.93 -10.92 3.05
C THR A 282 33.97 -12.10 2.95
N GLY A 283 32.66 -11.88 3.15
CA GLY A 283 31.62 -12.90 3.17
C GLY A 283 30.26 -12.38 2.66
N PRO A 284 29.20 -13.19 2.78
CA PRO A 284 27.87 -12.79 2.39
C PRO A 284 27.39 -11.60 3.22
N VAL A 285 26.86 -10.59 2.55
CA VAL A 285 26.36 -9.36 3.17
C VAL A 285 24.85 -9.41 3.22
N ASN A 286 24.27 -9.23 4.41
CA ASN A 286 22.83 -9.08 4.58
C ASN A 286 22.49 -7.59 4.43
N LEU A 287 21.84 -7.22 3.33
CA LEU A 287 21.42 -5.85 3.01
C LEU A 287 20.11 -5.44 3.70
N GLY A 288 19.60 -6.28 4.61
CA GLY A 288 18.33 -6.07 5.29
C GLY A 288 17.11 -6.49 4.46
N ASN A 289 15.93 -6.32 5.03
CA ASN A 289 14.68 -6.67 4.36
C ASN A 289 14.18 -5.49 3.53
N LEU A 290 14.19 -5.66 2.20
CA LEU A 290 13.61 -4.70 1.25
C LEU A 290 12.23 -5.21 0.84
N GLY A 291 11.18 -4.49 1.17
CA GLY A 291 9.82 -4.87 0.85
C GLY A 291 8.97 -3.69 0.41
N LEU A 292 8.06 -3.92 -0.53
CA LEU A 292 7.00 -2.98 -0.87
C LEU A 292 5.83 -3.22 0.07
N TYR A 293 5.57 -2.22 0.91
CA TYR A 293 4.50 -2.28 1.90
C TYR A 293 3.34 -1.40 1.47
N LEU A 294 2.23 -2.02 1.18
CA LEU A 294 1.00 -1.36 0.76
C LEU A 294 0.01 -1.38 1.93
N SER A 295 -0.35 -0.21 2.43
CA SER A 295 -1.34 -0.06 3.49
C SER A 295 -2.44 0.91 3.07
N VAL A 296 -3.63 0.75 3.63
CA VAL A 296 -4.77 1.63 3.39
C VAL A 296 -5.01 2.44 4.65
N ASP A 297 -5.01 3.77 4.54
CA ASP A 297 -5.38 4.64 5.66
C ASP A 297 -6.85 4.39 6.07
N ASP A 298 -7.03 3.74 7.21
CA ASP A 298 -8.33 3.34 7.73
C ASP A 298 -9.20 4.53 8.12
N THR A 299 -8.59 5.65 8.52
CA THR A 299 -9.32 6.87 8.84
C THR A 299 -9.95 7.47 7.59
N VAL A 300 -9.16 7.61 6.53
CA VAL A 300 -9.64 8.11 5.23
C VAL A 300 -10.66 7.14 4.66
N ARG A 301 -10.37 5.83 4.68
CA ARG A 301 -11.28 4.78 4.21
C ARG A 301 -12.64 4.84 4.91
N THR A 302 -12.65 4.89 6.24
CA THR A 302 -13.88 4.91 7.03
C THR A 302 -14.71 6.17 6.76
N ARG A 303 -14.05 7.34 6.68
CA ARG A 303 -14.70 8.61 6.35
C ARG A 303 -15.33 8.56 4.97
N MET A 304 -14.59 8.10 3.98
CA MET A 304 -15.05 7.96 2.60
C MET A 304 -16.27 7.03 2.50
N PHE A 305 -16.21 5.83 3.09
CA PHE A 305 -17.34 4.89 3.04
C PHE A 305 -18.58 5.42 3.73
N LYS A 306 -18.43 6.07 4.89
CA LYS A 306 -19.55 6.72 5.58
C LYS A 306 -20.21 7.76 4.67
N ARG A 307 -19.40 8.59 4.02
CA ARG A 307 -19.91 9.63 3.12
C ARG A 307 -20.56 9.03 1.88
N MET A 308 -20.02 7.94 1.32
CA MET A 308 -20.64 7.20 0.21
C MET A 308 -22.02 6.66 0.57
N ASP A 309 -22.21 6.13 1.77
CA ASP A 309 -23.51 5.66 2.23
C ASP A 309 -24.54 6.80 2.30
N GLU A 310 -24.13 7.98 2.81
CA GLU A 310 -24.98 9.18 2.87
C GLU A 310 -25.44 9.64 1.48
N ILE A 311 -24.54 9.70 0.50
CA ILE A 311 -24.84 10.18 -0.85
C ILE A 311 -25.55 9.14 -1.74
N SER A 312 -25.46 7.86 -1.39
CA SER A 312 -26.15 6.78 -2.13
C SER A 312 -27.65 6.74 -1.87
N GLY A 313 -28.09 7.23 -0.72
CA GLY A 313 -29.49 7.29 -0.32
C GLY A 313 -30.22 8.56 -0.76
N SER A 314 -29.50 9.53 -1.28
CA SER A 314 -30.03 10.77 -1.84
C SER A 314 -30.17 10.68 -3.37
#